data_c53ebab77ddc635a0d8a9e618434e3be
#
_entry.id   c53ebab77ddc635a0d8a9e618434e3be
#
_cell.length_a   1.000
_cell.length_b   1.000
_cell.length_c   1.000
_cell.angle_alpha   90.00
_cell.angle_beta   90.00
_cell.angle_gamma   90.00
#
_symmetry.space_group_name_H-M   'P 1'
#
loop_
_entity.id
_entity.type
_entity.pdbx_description
1 polymer ?
#
loop_
_entity_poly.entity_id
_entity_poly.type
_entity_poly.pdbx_seq_one_letter_code
_entity_poly.pdbx_strand_id
1 'polypeptide(L)'
;ACASALQAACEQAGVALKIAVLLGDDLQPQFKQLSDAAIVEMFSGAPLPPMCVSTNAYLGAPGIVEALRLGADIVITGRGVDSAVVSAALVHEFNWSWQDYDRLAQAALAGHIIECGAQCTGGNFTDWRQVPDYEHIGFPIVEVGADGQFVVGKAPGTGGLVSPLTVGEQLLYEIGNPRAYLLPDVVCDFSQVELRQQGPERVHVQGARGLPPSHQYKVSATYPDGFRCTASCLMAGIDAVAKAHRVSQAIIDKTSEMFAQRGWGPYSEVNIELLGSEATYGPHGQRQDSREVVIKLAVRHPNKAALVLFSREIAQAATGMAPGLTGIVGGRPTVYPVIRLFSFLLDKDACRLEIDLAGQRHPFACLLYTSPIPRDQRGCRMPSSA
;
A
#
# COMPACT_ATOMS: atom_id res chain seq x y z
N ALA A 1 7.52 19.70 -10.24
CA ALA A 1 8.26 18.85 -11.18
C ALA A 1 7.32 18.09 -12.12
N CYS A 2 6.39 17.25 -11.60
CA CYS A 2 5.47 16.43 -12.42
C CYS A 2 4.59 17.33 -13.33
N ALA A 3 3.92 18.34 -12.77
CA ALA A 3 3.09 19.28 -13.54
C ALA A 3 3.89 20.00 -14.65
N SER A 4 5.11 20.43 -14.35
CA SER A 4 5.96 21.11 -15.34
C SER A 4 6.38 20.18 -16.47
N ALA A 5 6.68 18.91 -16.17
CA ALA A 5 7.02 17.91 -17.19
C ALA A 5 5.81 17.60 -18.08
N LEU A 6 4.62 17.49 -17.48
CA LEU A 6 3.38 17.24 -18.22
C LEU A 6 2.99 18.44 -19.08
N GLN A 7 3.14 19.67 -18.56
CA GLN A 7 2.91 20.89 -19.32
C GLN A 7 3.82 20.95 -20.56
N ALA A 8 5.13 20.65 -20.39
CA ALA A 8 6.06 20.61 -21.51
C ALA A 8 5.70 19.53 -22.54
N ALA A 9 5.21 18.38 -22.09
CA ALA A 9 4.75 17.32 -23.00
C ALA A 9 3.50 17.74 -23.78
N CYS A 10 2.54 18.42 -23.15
CA CYS A 10 1.37 18.98 -23.82
C CYS A 10 1.76 20.02 -24.87
N GLU A 11 2.68 20.94 -24.53
CA GLU A 11 3.19 21.94 -25.47
C GLU A 11 3.89 21.30 -26.67
N GLN A 12 4.72 20.26 -26.44
CA GLN A 12 5.38 19.51 -27.50
C GLN A 12 4.39 18.77 -28.40
N ALA A 13 3.29 18.25 -27.82
CA ALA A 13 2.23 17.60 -28.57
C ALA A 13 1.25 18.56 -29.27
N GLY A 14 1.37 19.88 -29.02
CA GLY A 14 0.45 20.90 -29.54
C GLY A 14 -0.96 20.81 -28.93
N VAL A 15 -1.09 20.28 -27.71
CA VAL A 15 -2.36 20.10 -27.00
C VAL A 15 -2.43 21.11 -25.86
N ALA A 16 -3.53 21.87 -25.79
CA ALA A 16 -3.79 22.82 -24.73
C ALA A 16 -4.69 22.19 -23.65
N LEU A 17 -4.11 21.79 -22.52
CA LEU A 17 -4.82 21.22 -21.38
C LEU A 17 -4.55 22.05 -20.11
N LYS A 18 -5.58 22.21 -19.29
CA LYS A 18 -5.48 22.87 -17.99
C LYS A 18 -5.09 21.83 -16.94
N ILE A 19 -3.91 21.98 -16.38
CA ILE A 19 -3.35 21.08 -15.36
C ILE A 19 -3.52 21.73 -13.99
N ALA A 20 -4.25 21.09 -13.10
CA ALA A 20 -4.35 21.46 -11.70
C ALA A 20 -3.45 20.56 -10.83
N VAL A 21 -2.91 21.13 -9.75
CA VAL A 21 -2.16 20.38 -8.73
C VAL A 21 -2.84 20.60 -7.39
N LEU A 22 -3.30 19.52 -6.76
CA LEU A 22 -3.80 19.54 -5.39
C LEU A 22 -2.63 19.45 -4.42
N LEU A 23 -2.54 20.41 -3.51
CA LEU A 23 -1.49 20.56 -2.52
C LEU A 23 -2.08 20.52 -1.10
N GLY A 24 -1.24 20.19 -0.10
CA GLY A 24 -1.60 20.22 1.31
C GLY A 24 -1.59 18.84 1.99
N ASP A 25 -1.29 17.79 1.25
CA ASP A 25 -1.02 16.45 1.81
C ASP A 25 0.37 16.38 2.49
N ASP A 26 1.37 17.10 1.95
CA ASP A 26 2.73 17.14 2.50
C ASP A 26 2.77 18.01 3.76
N LEU A 27 2.92 17.34 4.91
CA LEU A 27 3.03 17.95 6.24
C LEU A 27 4.48 18.05 6.72
N GLN A 28 5.46 17.66 5.91
CA GLN A 28 6.87 17.75 6.29
C GLN A 28 7.32 19.18 6.66
N PRO A 29 6.83 20.26 6.01
CA PRO A 29 7.12 21.62 6.44
C PRO A 29 6.60 21.97 7.85
N GLN A 30 5.58 21.24 8.32
CA GLN A 30 4.97 21.41 9.65
C GLN A 30 5.50 20.41 10.69
N PHE A 31 6.51 19.61 10.36
CA PHE A 31 7.01 18.51 11.21
C PHE A 31 7.38 18.96 12.61
N LYS A 32 7.97 20.16 12.76
CA LYS A 32 8.30 20.72 14.08
C LYS A 32 7.05 20.93 14.94
N GLN A 33 5.99 21.47 14.37
CA GLN A 33 4.73 21.70 15.09
C GLN A 33 4.08 20.36 15.49
N LEU A 34 4.14 19.35 14.62
CA LEU A 34 3.65 18.00 14.92
C LEU A 34 4.45 17.35 16.05
N SER A 35 5.78 17.55 16.08
CA SER A 35 6.64 17.07 17.15
C SER A 35 6.31 17.73 18.50
N ASP A 36 6.06 19.05 18.50
CA ASP A 36 5.70 19.80 19.70
C ASP A 36 4.29 19.42 20.22
N ALA A 37 3.42 18.91 19.35
CA ALA A 37 2.06 18.47 19.69
C ALA A 37 1.98 17.06 20.32
N ALA A 38 3.11 16.44 20.64
CA ALA A 38 3.21 15.12 21.26
C ALA A 38 2.39 14.02 20.53
N ILE A 39 2.46 14.01 19.20
CA ILE A 39 1.81 13.01 18.35
C ILE A 39 2.29 11.61 18.72
N VAL A 40 1.33 10.66 18.75
CA VAL A 40 1.60 9.25 19.00
C VAL A 40 1.12 8.37 17.85
N GLU A 41 1.79 7.25 17.64
CA GLU A 41 1.42 6.25 16.66
C GLU A 41 0.05 5.64 17.01
N MET A 42 -0.83 5.54 16.02
CA MET A 42 -2.26 5.28 16.22
C MET A 42 -2.59 3.88 16.78
N PHE A 43 -1.69 2.91 16.64
CA PHE A 43 -1.88 1.53 17.12
C PHE A 43 -1.05 1.21 18.36
N SER A 44 0.23 1.60 18.36
CA SER A 44 1.18 1.27 19.41
C SER A 44 1.27 2.33 20.52
N GLY A 45 0.82 3.55 20.24
CA GLY A 45 1.02 4.69 21.15
C GLY A 45 2.47 5.17 21.25
N ALA A 46 3.37 4.68 20.41
CA ALA A 46 4.77 5.11 20.40
C ALA A 46 4.89 6.61 20.05
N PRO A 47 5.86 7.34 20.63
CA PRO A 47 6.07 8.74 20.31
C PRO A 47 6.56 8.95 18.87
N LEU A 48 6.29 10.15 18.31
CA LEU A 48 6.78 10.51 16.98
C LEU A 48 8.31 10.42 16.94
N PRO A 49 8.89 9.77 15.92
CA PRO A 49 10.33 9.71 15.74
C PRO A 49 10.94 11.12 15.62
N PRO A 50 12.19 11.32 16.10
CA PRO A 50 12.81 12.64 16.10
C PRO A 50 13.06 13.21 14.70
N MET A 51 13.03 12.34 13.69
CA MET A 51 13.20 12.71 12.29
C MET A 51 12.33 11.82 11.42
N CYS A 52 11.55 12.42 10.53
CA CYS A 52 10.85 11.75 9.44
C CYS A 52 11.35 12.25 8.08
N VAL A 53 11.39 11.37 7.09
CA VAL A 53 11.80 11.70 5.71
C VAL A 53 10.62 12.08 4.82
N SER A 54 9.42 11.69 5.22
CA SER A 54 8.16 12.14 4.62
C SER A 54 7.05 12.09 5.65
N THR A 55 6.05 12.97 5.50
CA THR A 55 4.86 13.03 6.37
C THR A 55 3.70 13.50 5.52
N ASN A 56 2.79 12.60 5.17
CA ASN A 56 1.70 12.90 4.23
C ASN A 56 0.34 12.50 4.79
N ALA A 57 -0.63 13.40 4.70
CA ALA A 57 -2.03 13.12 4.97
C ALA A 57 -2.67 12.38 3.79
N TYR A 58 -3.53 11.39 4.09
CA TYR A 58 -4.35 10.74 3.08
C TYR A 58 -5.59 11.59 2.79
N LEU A 59 -5.54 12.33 1.69
CA LEU A 59 -6.64 13.19 1.26
C LEU A 59 -7.76 12.37 0.60
N GLY A 60 -8.97 12.93 0.61
CA GLY A 60 -10.13 12.39 -0.09
C GLY A 60 -10.40 13.09 -1.44
N ALA A 61 -11.62 12.90 -1.94
CA ALA A 61 -12.09 13.40 -3.22
C ALA A 61 -12.36 14.92 -3.32
N PRO A 62 -12.69 15.66 -2.24
CA PRO A 62 -13.19 17.04 -2.36
C PRO A 62 -12.27 18.00 -3.11
N GLY A 63 -10.95 17.93 -2.88
CA GLY A 63 -9.98 18.78 -3.57
C GLY A 63 -9.91 18.48 -5.07
N ILE A 64 -10.07 17.22 -5.47
CA ILE A 64 -10.12 16.82 -6.88
C ILE A 64 -11.40 17.34 -7.53
N VAL A 65 -12.55 17.21 -6.86
CA VAL A 65 -13.84 17.75 -7.35
C VAL A 65 -13.74 19.24 -7.58
N GLU A 66 -13.13 19.98 -6.65
CA GLU A 66 -12.98 21.42 -6.80
C GLU A 66 -12.05 21.78 -7.96
N ALA A 67 -10.96 21.07 -8.15
CA ALA A 67 -10.07 21.25 -9.31
C ALA A 67 -10.82 21.03 -10.64
N LEU A 68 -11.68 20.01 -10.72
CA LEU A 68 -12.54 19.76 -11.89
C LEU A 68 -13.57 20.89 -12.09
N ARG A 69 -14.16 21.43 -11.01
CA ARG A 69 -15.09 22.57 -11.09
C ARG A 69 -14.41 23.87 -11.57
N LEU A 70 -13.14 24.05 -11.26
CA LEU A 70 -12.32 25.13 -11.80
C LEU A 70 -11.97 24.93 -13.28
N GLY A 71 -12.36 23.80 -13.87
CA GLY A 71 -12.17 23.46 -15.27
C GLY A 71 -10.82 22.85 -15.59
N ALA A 72 -10.22 22.12 -14.65
CA ALA A 72 -9.03 21.32 -14.91
C ALA A 72 -9.36 20.12 -15.81
N ASP A 73 -8.55 19.90 -16.84
CA ASP A 73 -8.58 18.72 -17.69
C ASP A 73 -7.77 17.57 -17.08
N ILE A 74 -6.72 17.93 -16.32
CA ILE A 74 -5.83 17.00 -15.62
C ILE A 74 -5.67 17.48 -14.18
N VAL A 75 -5.84 16.56 -13.23
CA VAL A 75 -5.60 16.84 -11.81
C VAL A 75 -4.47 15.96 -11.30
N ILE A 76 -3.38 16.58 -10.82
CA ILE A 76 -2.28 15.92 -10.15
C ILE A 76 -2.49 16.06 -8.64
N THR A 77 -2.52 14.93 -7.94
CA THR A 77 -2.67 14.91 -6.49
C THR A 77 -1.38 14.50 -5.80
N GLY A 78 -1.19 14.92 -4.55
CA GLY A 78 -0.28 14.27 -3.64
C GLY A 78 -0.85 12.95 -3.11
N ARG A 79 -0.58 12.61 -1.84
CA ARG A 79 -1.11 11.40 -1.20
C ARG A 79 -2.63 11.53 -0.99
N GLY A 80 -3.37 10.57 -1.48
CA GLY A 80 -4.81 10.43 -1.25
C GLY A 80 -5.20 8.97 -1.07
N VAL A 81 -6.45 8.70 -0.72
CA VAL A 81 -6.99 7.33 -0.74
C VAL A 81 -7.25 6.90 -2.18
N ASP A 82 -7.01 5.64 -2.49
CA ASP A 82 -6.97 5.14 -3.87
C ASP A 82 -8.30 5.34 -4.61
N SER A 83 -9.42 5.13 -3.93
CA SER A 83 -10.76 5.34 -4.48
C SER A 83 -11.13 6.82 -4.74
N ALA A 84 -10.38 7.79 -4.18
CA ALA A 84 -10.73 9.21 -4.27
C ALA A 84 -10.80 9.74 -5.71
N VAL A 85 -9.95 9.22 -6.60
CA VAL A 85 -9.93 9.66 -8.01
C VAL A 85 -11.21 9.30 -8.74
N VAL A 86 -11.76 8.11 -8.48
CA VAL A 86 -13.05 7.66 -9.04
C VAL A 86 -14.22 8.36 -8.36
N SER A 87 -14.19 8.41 -7.02
CA SER A 87 -15.22 9.11 -6.25
C SER A 87 -15.35 10.58 -6.67
N ALA A 88 -14.22 11.25 -6.92
CA ALA A 88 -14.22 12.64 -7.36
C ALA A 88 -14.85 12.82 -8.75
N ALA A 89 -14.52 11.95 -9.71
CA ALA A 89 -15.11 11.99 -11.04
C ALA A 89 -16.63 11.83 -10.98
N LEU A 90 -17.12 10.88 -10.17
CA LEU A 90 -18.55 10.60 -10.03
C LEU A 90 -19.30 11.74 -9.30
N VAL A 91 -18.74 12.28 -8.22
CA VAL A 91 -19.32 13.44 -7.51
C VAL A 91 -19.38 14.65 -8.43
N HIS A 92 -18.35 14.89 -9.23
CA HIS A 92 -18.31 15.98 -10.19
C HIS A 92 -19.37 15.82 -11.30
N GLU A 93 -19.39 14.66 -11.96
CA GLU A 93 -20.27 14.35 -13.09
C GLU A 93 -21.75 14.41 -12.70
N PHE A 94 -22.10 13.75 -11.59
CA PHE A 94 -23.50 13.67 -11.16
C PHE A 94 -23.89 14.75 -10.16
N ASN A 95 -22.98 15.65 -9.80
CA ASN A 95 -23.19 16.70 -8.80
C ASN A 95 -23.81 16.17 -7.49
N TRP A 96 -23.29 15.04 -7.00
CA TRP A 96 -23.79 14.43 -5.76
C TRP A 96 -23.48 15.28 -4.54
N SER A 97 -24.41 15.24 -3.59
CA SER A 97 -24.22 15.88 -2.28
C SER A 97 -23.18 15.10 -1.44
N TRP A 98 -22.35 15.84 -0.73
CA TRP A 98 -21.41 15.27 0.24
C TRP A 98 -22.10 14.65 1.48
N GLN A 99 -23.41 14.83 1.64
CA GLN A 99 -24.24 14.19 2.65
C GLN A 99 -24.96 12.94 2.14
N ASP A 100 -24.87 12.63 0.86
CA ASP A 100 -25.39 11.39 0.28
C ASP A 100 -24.36 10.25 0.45
N TYR A 101 -24.22 9.83 1.71
CA TYR A 101 -23.17 8.87 2.10
C TYR A 101 -23.30 7.53 1.39
N ASP A 102 -24.51 7.09 1.05
CA ASP A 102 -24.72 5.83 0.31
C ASP A 102 -24.12 5.91 -1.09
N ARG A 103 -24.32 7.01 -1.82
CA ARG A 103 -23.69 7.22 -3.13
C ARG A 103 -22.17 7.38 -3.01
N LEU A 104 -21.70 8.09 -1.98
CA LEU A 104 -20.25 8.21 -1.73
C LEU A 104 -19.61 6.85 -1.42
N ALA A 105 -20.27 5.99 -0.66
CA ALA A 105 -19.78 4.63 -0.39
C ALA A 105 -19.78 3.78 -1.67
N GLN A 106 -20.79 3.91 -2.51
CA GLN A 106 -20.86 3.20 -3.78
C GLN A 106 -19.77 3.69 -4.75
N ALA A 107 -19.48 5.00 -4.78
CA ALA A 107 -18.38 5.57 -5.54
C ALA A 107 -17.01 5.07 -5.05
N ALA A 108 -16.84 5.03 -3.73
CA ALA A 108 -15.62 4.49 -3.11
C ALA A 108 -15.44 3.00 -3.44
N LEU A 109 -16.53 2.22 -3.47
CA LEU A 109 -16.50 0.83 -3.89
C LEU A 109 -16.09 0.69 -5.36
N ALA A 110 -16.65 1.51 -6.25
CA ALA A 110 -16.27 1.49 -7.67
C ALA A 110 -14.77 1.79 -7.85
N GLY A 111 -14.23 2.76 -7.10
CA GLY A 111 -12.80 3.06 -7.09
C GLY A 111 -11.97 1.91 -6.55
N HIS A 112 -12.36 1.30 -5.44
CA HIS A 112 -11.69 0.14 -4.85
C HIS A 112 -11.66 -1.07 -5.81
N ILE A 113 -12.72 -1.30 -6.56
CA ILE A 113 -12.78 -2.41 -7.52
C ILE A 113 -11.76 -2.25 -8.65
N ILE A 114 -11.49 -1.03 -9.12
CA ILE A 114 -10.62 -0.84 -10.29
C ILE A 114 -9.18 -0.43 -9.97
N GLU A 115 -8.88 -0.04 -8.72
CA GLU A 115 -7.56 0.50 -8.35
C GLU A 115 -6.41 -0.47 -8.58
N CYS A 116 -6.62 -1.77 -8.33
CA CYS A 116 -5.61 -2.82 -8.51
C CYS A 116 -5.51 -3.34 -9.95
N GLY A 117 -6.08 -2.62 -10.93
CA GLY A 117 -6.03 -2.97 -12.34
C GLY A 117 -6.61 -4.35 -12.62
N ALA A 118 -5.84 -5.23 -13.24
CA ALA A 118 -6.30 -6.54 -13.66
C ALA A 118 -6.71 -7.51 -12.53
N GLN A 119 -6.56 -7.15 -11.26
CA GLN A 119 -6.91 -8.06 -10.16
C GLN A 119 -8.39 -8.43 -10.18
N CYS A 120 -9.31 -7.48 -10.37
CA CYS A 120 -10.74 -7.79 -10.46
C CYS A 120 -11.17 -8.42 -11.79
N THR A 121 -10.29 -8.46 -12.79
CA THR A 121 -10.51 -9.13 -14.07
C THR A 121 -9.77 -10.46 -14.18
N GLY A 122 -9.43 -11.08 -13.05
CA GLY A 122 -8.87 -12.43 -12.97
C GLY A 122 -7.38 -12.49 -12.65
N GLY A 123 -6.69 -11.35 -12.54
CA GLY A 123 -5.34 -11.30 -12.02
C GLY A 123 -5.34 -11.75 -10.55
N ASN A 124 -4.41 -12.62 -10.18
CA ASN A 124 -4.30 -13.15 -8.81
C ASN A 124 -5.53 -13.93 -8.29
N PHE A 125 -6.44 -14.34 -9.17
CA PHE A 125 -7.67 -15.05 -8.85
C PHE A 125 -7.38 -16.45 -8.31
N THR A 126 -8.08 -16.86 -7.23
CA THR A 126 -7.91 -18.16 -6.58
C THR A 126 -8.08 -19.31 -7.58
N ASP A 127 -9.12 -19.27 -8.40
CA ASP A 127 -9.37 -20.28 -9.44
C ASP A 127 -8.66 -19.92 -10.76
N TRP A 128 -7.40 -19.61 -10.69
CA TRP A 128 -6.55 -19.10 -11.78
C TRP A 128 -6.63 -19.90 -13.09
N ARG A 129 -6.95 -21.21 -13.03
CA ARG A 129 -7.10 -22.07 -14.23
C ARG A 129 -8.30 -21.69 -15.10
N GLN A 130 -9.27 -20.94 -14.55
CA GLN A 130 -10.44 -20.46 -15.28
C GLN A 130 -10.16 -19.17 -16.06
N VAL A 131 -9.06 -18.50 -15.78
CA VAL A 131 -8.70 -17.21 -16.38
C VAL A 131 -7.99 -17.44 -17.71
N PRO A 132 -8.57 -17.04 -18.85
CA PRO A 132 -7.94 -17.18 -20.15
C PRO A 132 -6.97 -16.03 -20.43
N ASP A 133 -5.96 -16.30 -21.27
CA ASP A 133 -5.12 -15.31 -21.94
C ASP A 133 -4.52 -14.26 -20.98
N TYR A 134 -3.67 -14.71 -20.04
CA TYR A 134 -3.02 -13.85 -19.05
C TYR A 134 -2.14 -12.76 -19.68
N GLU A 135 -1.52 -13.05 -20.82
CA GLU A 135 -0.62 -12.14 -21.53
C GLU A 135 -1.36 -10.91 -22.10
N HIS A 136 -2.68 -11.01 -22.31
CA HIS A 136 -3.51 -9.92 -22.81
C HIS A 136 -4.64 -9.54 -21.83
N ILE A 137 -4.47 -9.82 -20.54
CA ILE A 137 -5.50 -9.55 -19.54
C ILE A 137 -5.93 -8.07 -19.55
N GLY A 138 -7.23 -7.83 -19.70
CA GLY A 138 -7.79 -6.49 -19.76
C GLY A 138 -7.97 -5.87 -18.38
N PHE A 139 -7.70 -4.58 -18.26
CA PHE A 139 -8.02 -3.82 -17.05
C PHE A 139 -9.52 -3.58 -16.93
N PRO A 140 -10.03 -3.42 -15.70
CA PRO A 140 -11.45 -3.21 -15.47
C PRO A 140 -11.93 -1.85 -15.98
N ILE A 141 -13.19 -1.85 -16.37
CA ILE A 141 -13.96 -0.65 -16.70
C ILE A 141 -15.21 -0.69 -15.82
N VAL A 142 -15.53 0.43 -15.16
CA VAL A 142 -16.78 0.60 -14.42
C VAL A 142 -17.69 1.57 -15.15
N GLU A 143 -18.94 1.18 -15.35
CA GLU A 143 -20.02 2.02 -15.89
C GLU A 143 -20.98 2.33 -14.76
N VAL A 144 -21.00 3.59 -14.30
CA VAL A 144 -21.74 4.02 -13.10
C VAL A 144 -22.97 4.80 -13.46
N GLY A 145 -24.11 4.46 -12.87
CA GLY A 145 -25.35 5.21 -13.00
C GLY A 145 -25.46 6.39 -12.00
N ALA A 146 -26.34 7.34 -12.28
CA ALA A 146 -26.60 8.48 -11.40
C ALA A 146 -27.13 8.09 -10.01
N ASP A 147 -27.64 6.88 -9.86
CA ASP A 147 -28.07 6.29 -8.59
C ASP A 147 -26.92 5.64 -7.77
N GLY A 148 -25.72 5.60 -8.36
CA GLY A 148 -24.50 5.05 -7.78
C GLY A 148 -24.28 3.57 -8.06
N GLN A 149 -25.26 2.82 -8.57
CA GLN A 149 -25.06 1.44 -8.99
C GLN A 149 -24.13 1.38 -10.20
N PHE A 150 -23.36 0.31 -10.33
CA PHE A 150 -22.40 0.21 -11.43
C PHE A 150 -22.24 -1.22 -11.97
N VAL A 151 -21.72 -1.29 -13.17
CA VAL A 151 -21.36 -2.53 -13.84
C VAL A 151 -19.85 -2.57 -14.06
N VAL A 152 -19.23 -3.66 -13.61
CA VAL A 152 -17.82 -3.96 -13.90
C VAL A 152 -17.73 -4.76 -15.16
N GLY A 153 -16.86 -4.34 -16.05
CA GLY A 153 -16.52 -5.05 -17.29
C GLY A 153 -15.04 -4.86 -17.63
N LYS A 154 -14.66 -5.23 -18.85
CA LYS A 154 -13.33 -4.98 -19.41
C LYS A 154 -13.42 -4.67 -20.90
N ALA A 155 -12.32 -4.21 -21.49
CA ALA A 155 -12.30 -3.92 -22.93
C ALA A 155 -12.58 -5.19 -23.76
N PRO A 156 -13.42 -5.10 -24.81
CA PRO A 156 -13.69 -6.24 -25.69
C PRO A 156 -12.41 -6.81 -26.32
N GLY A 157 -12.35 -8.12 -26.47
CA GLY A 157 -11.21 -8.81 -27.09
C GLY A 157 -9.96 -8.93 -26.24
N THR A 158 -10.00 -8.52 -24.96
CA THR A 158 -8.91 -8.73 -24.01
C THR A 158 -9.08 -10.04 -23.23
N GLY A 159 -7.98 -10.61 -22.77
CA GLY A 159 -7.93 -11.74 -21.85
C GLY A 159 -8.50 -11.42 -20.47
N GLY A 160 -8.44 -12.38 -19.57
CA GLY A 160 -8.99 -12.24 -18.22
C GLY A 160 -10.44 -12.73 -18.12
N LEU A 161 -11.01 -12.64 -16.91
CA LEU A 161 -12.34 -13.11 -16.56
C LEU A 161 -13.02 -12.09 -15.62
N VAL A 162 -14.20 -11.59 -16.00
CA VAL A 162 -15.06 -10.77 -15.13
C VAL A 162 -16.26 -11.59 -14.68
N SER A 163 -16.26 -11.94 -13.41
CA SER A 163 -17.31 -12.74 -12.76
C SER A 163 -17.59 -12.22 -11.35
N PRO A 164 -18.72 -12.60 -10.73
CA PRO A 164 -18.96 -12.27 -9.34
C PRO A 164 -17.86 -12.76 -8.38
N LEU A 165 -17.13 -13.80 -8.74
CA LEU A 165 -16.03 -14.33 -7.92
C LEU A 165 -14.77 -13.46 -8.06
N THR A 166 -14.35 -13.09 -9.28
CA THR A 166 -13.17 -12.24 -9.49
C THR A 166 -13.39 -10.83 -8.92
N VAL A 167 -14.58 -10.25 -9.11
CA VAL A 167 -14.96 -8.96 -8.53
C VAL A 167 -15.09 -9.08 -7.00
N GLY A 168 -15.59 -10.23 -6.50
CA GLY A 168 -15.72 -10.51 -5.07
C GLY A 168 -14.37 -10.63 -4.35
N GLU A 169 -13.37 -11.25 -4.96
CA GLU A 169 -12.02 -11.29 -4.40
C GLU A 169 -11.40 -9.89 -4.30
N GLN A 170 -11.59 -9.04 -5.32
CA GLN A 170 -11.16 -7.65 -5.25
C GLN A 170 -11.94 -6.85 -4.19
N LEU A 171 -13.26 -7.07 -4.08
CA LEU A 171 -14.07 -6.43 -3.03
C LEU A 171 -13.53 -6.70 -1.63
N LEU A 172 -13.04 -7.92 -1.37
CA LEU A 172 -12.52 -8.32 -0.06
C LEU A 172 -11.04 -7.94 0.14
N TYR A 173 -10.33 -7.60 -0.93
CA TYR A 173 -8.90 -7.30 -0.89
C TYR A 173 -8.64 -6.05 -0.02
N GLU A 174 -7.73 -6.17 0.94
CA GLU A 174 -7.33 -5.10 1.88
C GLU A 174 -8.45 -4.53 2.77
N ILE A 175 -9.67 -5.09 2.74
CA ILE A 175 -10.77 -4.65 3.59
C ILE A 175 -10.72 -5.38 4.94
N GLY A 176 -10.28 -4.66 6.00
CA GLY A 176 -10.20 -5.23 7.35
C GLY A 176 -11.56 -5.44 7.99
N ASN A 177 -12.39 -4.39 8.04
CA ASN A 177 -13.76 -4.45 8.56
C ASN A 177 -14.74 -3.99 7.49
N PRO A 178 -15.49 -4.91 6.84
CA PRO A 178 -16.40 -4.55 5.77
C PRO A 178 -17.58 -3.70 6.22
N ARG A 179 -17.90 -3.66 7.53
CA ARG A 179 -18.98 -2.82 8.07
C ARG A 179 -18.52 -1.41 8.43
N ALA A 180 -17.23 -1.15 8.41
CA ALA A 180 -16.68 0.15 8.77
C ALA A 180 -15.32 0.35 8.07
N TYR A 181 -15.32 0.42 6.74
CA TYR A 181 -14.14 0.80 5.97
C TYR A 181 -14.01 2.33 6.00
N LEU A 182 -12.98 2.79 6.71
CA LEU A 182 -12.81 4.21 7.05
C LEU A 182 -12.09 4.96 5.93
N LEU A 183 -12.79 5.85 5.26
CA LEU A 183 -12.24 6.78 4.27
C LEU A 183 -12.39 8.22 4.73
N PRO A 184 -11.63 9.17 4.17
CA PRO A 184 -11.72 10.59 4.54
C PRO A 184 -13.11 11.18 4.30
N ASP A 185 -13.84 10.72 3.31
CA ASP A 185 -15.07 11.33 2.83
C ASP A 185 -16.33 10.57 3.25
N VAL A 186 -16.18 9.32 3.63
CA VAL A 186 -17.29 8.43 4.02
C VAL A 186 -16.76 7.25 4.82
N VAL A 187 -17.55 6.74 5.76
CA VAL A 187 -17.34 5.41 6.33
C VAL A 187 -18.23 4.44 5.56
N CYS A 188 -17.60 3.47 4.89
CA CYS A 188 -18.32 2.52 4.03
C CYS A 188 -18.71 1.26 4.81
N ASP A 189 -19.95 0.79 4.58
CA ASP A 189 -20.41 -0.54 4.93
C ASP A 189 -20.64 -1.34 3.63
N PHE A 190 -19.80 -2.33 3.39
CA PHE A 190 -19.86 -3.23 2.24
C PHE A 190 -20.51 -4.58 2.57
N SER A 191 -21.03 -4.77 3.78
CA SER A 191 -21.59 -6.06 4.25
C SER A 191 -22.87 -6.48 3.52
N GLN A 192 -23.51 -5.54 2.81
CA GLN A 192 -24.74 -5.79 2.04
C GLN A 192 -24.52 -5.62 0.53
N VAL A 193 -23.26 -5.62 0.08
CA VAL A 193 -22.97 -5.54 -1.35
C VAL A 193 -23.39 -6.81 -2.06
N GLU A 194 -24.10 -6.64 -3.16
CA GLU A 194 -24.55 -7.70 -4.05
C GLU A 194 -23.79 -7.64 -5.38
N LEU A 195 -23.30 -8.79 -5.81
CA LEU A 195 -22.63 -8.99 -7.09
C LEU A 195 -23.48 -9.92 -7.96
N ARG A 196 -23.94 -9.43 -9.11
CA ARG A 196 -24.81 -10.18 -10.02
C ARG A 196 -24.27 -10.19 -11.44
N GLN A 197 -24.07 -11.39 -12.01
CA GLN A 197 -23.73 -11.50 -13.41
C GLN A 197 -24.90 -11.01 -14.29
N GLN A 198 -24.64 -10.03 -15.17
CA GLN A 198 -25.64 -9.50 -16.11
C GLN A 198 -25.46 -10.02 -17.54
N GLY A 199 -24.33 -10.63 -17.86
CA GLY A 199 -23.96 -11.13 -19.16
C GLY A 199 -22.49 -11.54 -19.16
N PRO A 200 -21.95 -12.04 -20.28
CA PRO A 200 -20.53 -12.35 -20.37
C PRO A 200 -19.69 -11.13 -20.02
N GLU A 201 -18.71 -11.31 -19.12
CA GLU A 201 -17.75 -10.26 -18.71
C GLU A 201 -18.42 -8.98 -18.17
N ARG A 202 -19.61 -9.09 -17.54
CA ARG A 202 -20.33 -7.95 -16.99
C ARG A 202 -20.94 -8.31 -15.63
N VAL A 203 -20.50 -7.66 -14.56
CA VAL A 203 -20.99 -7.86 -13.20
C VAL A 203 -21.61 -6.58 -12.66
N HIS A 204 -22.88 -6.63 -12.33
CA HIS A 204 -23.59 -5.54 -11.63
C HIS A 204 -23.26 -5.53 -10.15
N VAL A 205 -23.00 -4.34 -9.59
CA VAL A 205 -22.61 -4.12 -8.20
C VAL A 205 -23.51 -3.06 -7.58
N GLN A 206 -24.09 -3.40 -6.43
CA GLN A 206 -24.95 -2.50 -5.65
C GLN A 206 -24.90 -2.82 -4.16
N GLY A 207 -25.47 -1.95 -3.31
CA GLY A 207 -25.72 -2.24 -1.92
C GLY A 207 -24.69 -1.73 -0.92
N ALA A 208 -23.64 -1.02 -1.36
CA ALA A 208 -22.79 -0.30 -0.42
C ALA A 208 -23.58 0.80 0.31
N ARG A 209 -23.33 0.93 1.63
CA ARG A 209 -23.95 1.93 2.49
C ARG A 209 -22.88 2.84 3.07
N GLY A 210 -23.24 4.09 3.35
CA GLY A 210 -22.36 5.10 3.87
C GLY A 210 -22.81 5.69 5.20
N LEU A 211 -21.83 6.04 6.01
CA LEU A 211 -22.01 6.80 7.24
C LEU A 211 -21.11 8.05 7.20
N PRO A 212 -21.40 9.08 8.01
CA PRO A 212 -20.54 10.25 8.11
C PRO A 212 -19.11 9.87 8.45
N PRO A 213 -18.11 10.46 7.77
CA PRO A 213 -16.71 10.18 8.04
C PRO A 213 -16.22 10.87 9.33
N SER A 214 -15.04 10.48 9.81
CA SER A 214 -14.41 11.17 10.93
C SER A 214 -13.94 12.58 10.53
N HIS A 215 -13.67 13.42 11.53
CA HIS A 215 -13.07 14.75 11.36
C HIS A 215 -11.54 14.72 11.17
N GLN A 216 -10.94 13.53 11.13
CA GLN A 216 -9.51 13.35 11.06
C GLN A 216 -9.07 12.71 9.74
N TYR A 217 -7.87 13.08 9.28
CA TYR A 217 -7.11 12.34 8.28
C TYR A 217 -6.18 11.32 8.97
N LYS A 218 -5.98 10.18 8.33
CA LYS A 218 -4.82 9.35 8.61
C LYS A 218 -3.60 10.01 7.97
N VAL A 219 -2.52 10.12 8.74
CA VAL A 219 -1.23 10.61 8.27
C VAL A 219 -0.23 9.48 8.34
N SER A 220 0.54 9.30 7.27
CA SER A 220 1.66 8.38 7.22
C SER A 220 2.97 9.16 7.17
N ALA A 221 3.81 8.94 8.17
CA ALA A 221 5.18 9.42 8.19
C ALA A 221 6.14 8.25 7.99
N THR A 222 7.28 8.51 7.35
CA THR A 222 8.33 7.51 7.19
C THR A 222 9.60 7.96 7.87
N TYR A 223 10.29 7.03 8.54
CA TYR A 223 11.53 7.33 9.26
C TYR A 223 12.59 6.24 9.08
N PRO A 224 13.89 6.60 9.12
CA PRO A 224 14.96 5.63 9.02
C PRO A 224 15.10 4.82 10.32
N ASP A 225 15.29 3.50 10.18
CA ASP A 225 15.46 2.57 11.31
C ASP A 225 16.59 1.58 11.04
N GLY A 226 17.80 2.10 10.90
CA GLY A 226 19.00 1.32 10.64
C GLY A 226 19.07 0.77 9.22
N PHE A 227 19.67 -0.42 9.08
CA PHE A 227 19.97 -1.02 7.79
C PHE A 227 19.55 -2.50 7.76
N ARG A 228 19.34 -3.03 6.56
CA ARG A 228 19.08 -4.44 6.29
C ARG A 228 20.00 -4.96 5.20
N CYS A 229 20.27 -6.27 5.27
CA CYS A 229 20.97 -7.01 4.23
C CYS A 229 20.32 -8.39 4.09
N THR A 230 20.10 -8.83 2.86
CA THR A 230 19.56 -10.17 2.59
C THR A 230 20.54 -10.93 1.70
N ALA A 231 21.01 -12.07 2.16
CA ALA A 231 21.81 -13.00 1.40
C ALA A 231 20.95 -14.18 0.95
N SER A 232 21.16 -14.65 -0.28
CA SER A 232 20.49 -15.83 -0.81
C SER A 232 21.54 -16.81 -1.36
N CYS A 233 21.49 -18.06 -0.89
CA CYS A 233 22.41 -19.11 -1.30
C CYS A 233 21.66 -20.40 -1.64
N LEU A 234 22.08 -21.11 -2.68
CA LEU A 234 21.50 -22.41 -3.03
C LEU A 234 22.27 -23.53 -2.31
N MET A 235 21.55 -24.36 -1.57
CA MET A 235 22.05 -25.56 -0.93
C MET A 235 21.40 -26.79 -1.57
N ALA A 236 22.23 -27.73 -2.04
CA ALA A 236 21.76 -28.93 -2.70
C ALA A 236 22.40 -30.21 -2.19
N GLY A 237 21.77 -31.36 -2.50
CA GLY A 237 22.23 -32.70 -2.19
C GLY A 237 21.55 -33.34 -0.99
N ILE A 238 22.10 -34.45 -0.51
CA ILE A 238 21.57 -35.17 0.64
C ILE A 238 21.60 -34.26 1.87
N ASP A 239 20.56 -34.30 2.69
CA ASP A 239 20.40 -33.50 3.92
C ASP A 239 20.48 -31.98 3.68
N ALA A 240 20.03 -31.48 2.50
CA ALA A 240 20.14 -30.08 2.14
C ALA A 240 19.50 -29.14 3.19
N VAL A 241 18.33 -29.49 3.74
CA VAL A 241 17.66 -28.71 4.78
C VAL A 241 18.50 -28.61 6.06
N ALA A 242 18.98 -29.72 6.57
CA ALA A 242 19.78 -29.75 7.80
C ALA A 242 21.13 -29.02 7.62
N LYS A 243 21.80 -29.21 6.48
CA LYS A 243 23.02 -28.46 6.12
C LYS A 243 22.75 -26.95 6.00
N ALA A 244 21.65 -26.58 5.38
CA ALA A 244 21.27 -25.20 5.23
C ALA A 244 21.03 -24.50 6.59
N HIS A 245 20.34 -25.14 7.51
CA HIS A 245 20.21 -24.68 8.89
C HIS A 245 21.58 -24.49 9.57
N ARG A 246 22.44 -25.50 9.48
CA ARG A 246 23.77 -25.47 10.11
C ARG A 246 24.65 -24.36 9.54
N VAL A 247 24.67 -24.20 8.22
CA VAL A 247 25.44 -23.13 7.54
C VAL A 247 24.88 -21.74 7.89
N SER A 248 23.58 -21.58 7.87
CA SER A 248 22.94 -20.31 8.24
C SER A 248 23.32 -19.87 9.65
N GLN A 249 23.20 -20.78 10.61
CA GLN A 249 23.56 -20.49 12.00
C GLN A 249 25.05 -20.18 12.14
N ALA A 250 25.91 -20.91 11.46
CA ALA A 250 27.36 -20.69 11.52
C ALA A 250 27.77 -19.32 10.95
N ILE A 251 27.07 -18.83 9.89
CA ILE A 251 27.28 -17.48 9.36
C ILE A 251 26.90 -16.43 10.39
N ILE A 252 25.73 -16.59 11.02
CA ILE A 252 25.22 -15.63 12.01
C ILE A 252 26.13 -15.62 13.25
N ASP A 253 26.50 -16.77 13.78
CA ASP A 253 27.37 -16.88 14.96
C ASP A 253 28.74 -16.24 14.70
N LYS A 254 29.39 -16.60 13.60
CA LYS A 254 30.68 -16.02 13.20
C LYS A 254 30.64 -14.52 13.07
N THR A 255 29.64 -13.99 12.37
CA THR A 255 29.53 -12.55 12.16
C THR A 255 29.13 -11.82 13.43
N SER A 256 28.37 -12.44 14.33
CA SER A 256 28.06 -11.91 15.66
C SER A 256 29.30 -11.77 16.52
N GLU A 257 30.19 -12.78 16.53
CA GLU A 257 31.51 -12.71 17.19
C GLU A 257 32.35 -11.56 16.63
N MET A 258 32.37 -11.41 15.30
CA MET A 258 33.12 -10.35 14.64
C MET A 258 32.57 -8.97 14.97
N PHE A 259 31.25 -8.83 15.19
CA PHE A 259 30.62 -7.59 15.65
C PHE A 259 31.01 -7.29 17.11
N ALA A 260 30.96 -8.31 17.98
CA ALA A 260 31.38 -8.17 19.40
C ALA A 260 32.82 -7.68 19.52
N GLN A 261 33.76 -8.27 18.75
CA GLN A 261 35.16 -7.84 18.72
C GLN A 261 35.37 -6.38 18.30
N ARG A 262 34.42 -5.81 17.53
CA ARG A 262 34.46 -4.40 17.05
C ARG A 262 33.61 -3.46 17.88
N GLY A 263 32.92 -3.95 18.90
CA GLY A 263 32.01 -3.14 19.73
C GLY A 263 30.80 -2.62 18.99
N TRP A 264 30.34 -3.32 17.93
CA TRP A 264 29.19 -2.85 17.13
C TRP A 264 27.82 -3.28 17.68
N GLY A 265 27.80 -4.15 18.69
CA GLY A 265 26.57 -4.70 19.23
C GLY A 265 25.98 -5.84 18.40
N PRO A 266 24.88 -6.46 18.87
CA PRO A 266 24.24 -7.59 18.18
C PRO A 266 23.39 -7.13 16.97
N TYR A 267 22.98 -8.09 16.16
CA TYR A 267 21.91 -7.89 15.19
C TYR A 267 20.62 -7.39 15.89
N SER A 268 19.92 -6.45 15.28
CA SER A 268 18.58 -6.05 15.74
C SER A 268 17.53 -7.10 15.41
N GLU A 269 17.75 -7.82 14.31
CA GLU A 269 16.84 -8.86 13.83
C GLU A 269 17.60 -9.84 12.92
N VAL A 270 17.27 -11.12 13.02
CA VAL A 270 17.77 -12.20 12.16
C VAL A 270 16.57 -13.05 11.76
N ASN A 271 16.36 -13.21 10.45
CA ASN A 271 15.36 -14.11 9.89
C ASN A 271 16.04 -15.09 8.92
N ILE A 272 15.82 -16.38 9.14
CA ILE A 272 16.36 -17.48 8.35
C ILE A 272 15.19 -18.23 7.72
N GLU A 273 15.09 -18.17 6.40
CA GLU A 273 14.09 -18.91 5.64
C GLU A 273 14.79 -19.90 4.70
N LEU A 274 14.35 -21.14 4.73
CA LEU A 274 14.81 -22.20 3.82
C LEU A 274 13.71 -22.45 2.78
N LEU A 275 13.72 -21.67 1.71
CA LEU A 275 12.74 -21.79 0.65
C LEU A 275 12.93 -23.11 -0.11
N GLY A 276 11.85 -23.87 -0.28
CA GLY A 276 11.86 -25.24 -0.79
C GLY A 276 11.64 -26.31 0.29
N SER A 277 11.69 -25.93 1.59
CA SER A 277 11.26 -26.77 2.71
C SER A 277 9.94 -26.30 3.33
N GLU A 278 9.09 -25.67 2.54
CA GLU A 278 7.78 -25.12 2.94
C GLU A 278 7.87 -24.02 4.02
N ALA A 279 8.98 -23.28 4.09
CA ALA A 279 9.19 -22.21 5.06
C ALA A 279 8.08 -21.14 5.02
N THR A 280 7.50 -20.87 3.85
CA THR A 280 6.40 -19.92 3.68
C THR A 280 5.04 -20.41 4.20
N TYR A 281 4.88 -21.71 4.39
CA TYR A 281 3.71 -22.29 5.05
C TYR A 281 3.77 -22.18 6.58
N GLY A 282 4.94 -21.78 7.15
CA GLY A 282 5.12 -21.64 8.58
C GLY A 282 4.82 -22.92 9.34
N PRO A 283 3.98 -22.90 10.40
CA PRO A 283 3.71 -24.07 11.22
C PRO A 283 2.97 -25.21 10.49
N HIS A 284 2.44 -24.96 9.30
CA HIS A 284 1.78 -25.97 8.47
C HIS A 284 2.75 -26.67 7.51
N GLY A 285 3.99 -26.20 7.41
CA GLY A 285 5.03 -26.82 6.60
C GLY A 285 5.39 -28.21 7.10
N GLN A 286 5.45 -29.20 6.20
CA GLN A 286 5.71 -30.61 6.53
C GLN A 286 6.97 -31.14 5.87
N ARG A 287 7.53 -30.45 4.86
CA ARG A 287 8.68 -30.93 4.10
C ARG A 287 10.00 -30.64 4.80
N GLN A 288 10.69 -31.72 5.21
CA GLN A 288 12.04 -31.69 5.79
C GLN A 288 13.07 -32.42 4.92
N ASP A 289 12.64 -33.11 3.87
CA ASP A 289 13.43 -34.02 3.03
C ASP A 289 13.83 -33.42 1.66
N SER A 290 13.63 -32.11 1.47
CA SER A 290 13.99 -31.42 0.23
C SER A 290 15.49 -31.60 -0.06
N ARG A 291 15.84 -31.96 -1.29
CA ARG A 291 17.24 -32.13 -1.74
C ARG A 291 17.87 -30.86 -2.29
N GLU A 292 17.06 -29.77 -2.41
CA GLU A 292 17.53 -28.45 -2.76
C GLU A 292 16.68 -27.39 -2.05
N VAL A 293 17.33 -26.39 -1.49
CA VAL A 293 16.68 -25.25 -0.85
C VAL A 293 17.47 -23.97 -1.12
N VAL A 294 16.75 -22.84 -1.15
CA VAL A 294 17.38 -21.53 -1.12
C VAL A 294 17.43 -21.05 0.32
N ILE A 295 18.63 -20.90 0.85
CA ILE A 295 18.87 -20.22 2.12
C ILE A 295 18.66 -18.73 1.88
N LYS A 296 17.71 -18.13 2.60
CA LYS A 296 17.50 -16.68 2.64
C LYS A 296 17.80 -16.17 4.04
N LEU A 297 18.93 -15.46 4.19
CA LEU A 297 19.36 -14.83 5.43
C LEU A 297 19.03 -13.34 5.37
N ALA A 298 18.02 -12.89 6.08
CA ALA A 298 17.67 -11.50 6.20
C ALA A 298 18.07 -10.98 7.59
N VAL A 299 18.93 -9.97 7.64
CA VAL A 299 19.48 -9.42 8.88
C VAL A 299 19.33 -7.91 8.95
N ARG A 300 19.17 -7.39 10.17
CA ARG A 300 19.10 -5.96 10.45
C ARG A 300 20.15 -5.55 11.50
N HIS A 301 20.68 -4.34 11.33
CA HIS A 301 21.63 -3.76 12.27
C HIS A 301 21.61 -2.23 12.19
N PRO A 302 21.76 -1.48 13.30
CA PRO A 302 21.81 -0.01 13.26
C PRO A 302 23.09 0.51 12.56
N ASN A 303 24.18 -0.24 12.61
CA ASN A 303 25.45 0.12 11.99
C ASN A 303 25.59 -0.51 10.58
N LYS A 304 25.67 0.32 9.55
CA LYS A 304 25.87 -0.10 8.15
C LYS A 304 27.14 -0.94 7.96
N ALA A 305 28.23 -0.61 8.67
CA ALA A 305 29.51 -1.30 8.54
C ALA A 305 29.43 -2.78 8.99
N ALA A 306 28.60 -3.09 9.98
CA ALA A 306 28.33 -4.45 10.42
C ALA A 306 27.72 -5.28 9.28
N LEU A 307 26.72 -4.75 8.58
CA LEU A 307 26.08 -5.45 7.47
C LEU A 307 26.97 -5.53 6.22
N VAL A 308 27.85 -4.56 6.00
CA VAL A 308 28.88 -4.65 4.95
C VAL A 308 29.85 -5.79 5.26
N LEU A 309 30.24 -5.99 6.54
CA LEU A 309 31.04 -7.13 6.94
C LEU A 309 30.27 -8.44 6.74
N PHE A 310 29.03 -8.54 7.23
CA PHE A 310 28.17 -9.70 6.97
C PHE A 310 28.14 -10.07 5.49
N SER A 311 27.90 -9.09 4.60
CA SER A 311 27.79 -9.34 3.15
C SER A 311 29.09 -9.90 2.53
N ARG A 312 30.24 -9.65 3.14
CA ARG A 312 31.54 -10.18 2.70
C ARG A 312 31.81 -11.59 3.18
N GLU A 313 31.34 -11.91 4.41
CA GLU A 313 31.57 -13.19 5.05
C GLU A 313 30.73 -14.35 4.46
N ILE A 314 29.67 -14.02 3.70
CA ILE A 314 28.83 -15.04 3.03
C ILE A 314 29.65 -15.90 2.05
N ALA A 315 30.56 -15.30 1.29
CA ALA A 315 31.32 -16.01 0.25
C ALA A 315 32.15 -17.16 0.81
N GLN A 316 32.64 -17.06 2.04
CA GLN A 316 33.45 -18.12 2.70
C GLN A 316 32.64 -19.39 2.93
N ALA A 317 31.34 -19.34 3.07
CA ALA A 317 30.47 -20.49 3.28
C ALA A 317 30.61 -21.54 2.14
N ALA A 318 30.91 -21.09 0.93
CA ALA A 318 31.03 -21.96 -0.24
C ALA A 318 32.14 -22.97 -0.17
N THR A 319 33.24 -22.65 0.55
CA THR A 319 34.43 -23.54 0.67
C THR A 319 34.75 -23.89 2.10
N GLY A 320 34.26 -23.16 3.08
CA GLY A 320 34.64 -23.30 4.49
C GLY A 320 33.55 -23.90 5.39
N MET A 321 32.40 -24.30 4.84
CA MET A 321 31.28 -24.85 5.61
C MET A 321 30.77 -26.17 5.03
N ALA A 322 29.52 -26.58 5.31
CA ALA A 322 28.96 -27.84 4.86
C ALA A 322 28.92 -27.94 3.32
N PRO A 323 29.18 -29.14 2.76
CA PRO A 323 29.15 -29.36 1.31
C PRO A 323 27.74 -29.23 0.76
N GLY A 324 27.60 -28.70 -0.47
CA GLY A 324 26.31 -28.56 -1.15
C GLY A 324 25.87 -27.12 -1.40
N LEU A 325 26.61 -26.11 -0.89
CA LEU A 325 26.40 -24.74 -1.26
C LEU A 325 26.92 -24.55 -2.69
N THR A 326 25.97 -24.40 -3.64
CA THR A 326 26.27 -24.45 -5.08
C THR A 326 26.28 -23.09 -5.76
N GLY A 327 25.78 -22.07 -5.08
CA GLY A 327 25.76 -20.71 -5.63
C GLY A 327 25.30 -19.67 -4.64
N ILE A 328 25.76 -18.44 -4.86
CA ILE A 328 25.26 -17.23 -4.20
C ILE A 328 24.40 -16.51 -5.20
N VAL A 329 23.09 -16.41 -4.91
CA VAL A 329 22.12 -15.82 -5.82
C VAL A 329 22.24 -14.30 -5.77
N GLY A 330 22.40 -13.65 -6.93
CA GLY A 330 22.52 -12.18 -7.05
C GLY A 330 23.89 -11.61 -6.64
N GLY A 331 24.89 -12.47 -6.38
CA GLY A 331 26.23 -12.01 -6.03
C GLY A 331 26.34 -11.51 -4.59
N ARG A 332 27.24 -10.54 -4.35
CA ARG A 332 27.44 -9.99 -3.00
C ARG A 332 26.20 -9.22 -2.54
N PRO A 333 25.62 -9.57 -1.36
CA PRO A 333 24.44 -8.90 -0.83
C PRO A 333 24.66 -7.39 -0.64
N THR A 334 23.68 -6.60 -1.04
CA THR A 334 23.69 -5.13 -0.88
C THR A 334 23.03 -4.74 0.44
N VAL A 335 23.58 -3.72 1.08
CA VAL A 335 23.05 -3.14 2.31
C VAL A 335 22.14 -1.96 1.97
N TYR A 336 20.89 -2.05 2.42
CA TYR A 336 19.86 -1.02 2.20
C TYR A 336 19.46 -0.37 3.54
N PRO A 337 19.12 0.93 3.54
CA PRO A 337 18.46 1.53 4.69
C PRO A 337 17.09 0.87 4.93
N VAL A 338 16.69 0.75 6.18
CA VAL A 338 15.33 0.40 6.58
C VAL A 338 14.55 1.69 6.77
N ILE A 339 13.44 1.81 6.06
CA ILE A 339 12.47 2.89 6.25
C ILE A 339 11.22 2.27 6.86
N ARG A 340 10.80 2.80 8.00
CA ARG A 340 9.59 2.36 8.70
C ARG A 340 8.48 3.37 8.56
N LEU A 341 7.26 2.86 8.67
CA LEU A 341 6.04 3.64 8.67
C LEU A 341 5.66 4.01 10.12
N PHE A 342 5.21 5.24 10.32
CA PHE A 342 4.58 5.74 11.52
C PHE A 342 3.24 6.36 11.12
N SER A 343 2.14 5.83 11.64
CA SER A 343 0.80 6.30 11.30
C SER A 343 0.13 6.99 12.48
N PHE A 344 -0.52 8.11 12.22
CA PHE A 344 -1.25 8.85 13.24
C PHE A 344 -2.49 9.54 12.67
N LEU A 345 -3.37 10.03 13.53
CA LEU A 345 -4.55 10.78 13.16
C LEU A 345 -4.32 12.27 13.41
N LEU A 346 -4.75 13.10 12.46
CA LEU A 346 -4.64 14.56 12.51
C LEU A 346 -5.96 15.19 12.10
N ASP A 347 -6.41 16.20 12.83
CA ASP A 347 -7.63 16.92 12.52
C ASP A 347 -7.53 17.56 11.11
N LYS A 348 -8.59 17.44 10.32
CA LYS A 348 -8.61 17.91 8.92
C LYS A 348 -8.33 19.40 8.80
N ASP A 349 -8.75 20.19 9.78
CA ASP A 349 -8.51 21.63 9.82
C ASP A 349 -7.04 22.02 9.97
N ALA A 350 -6.18 21.08 10.40
CA ALA A 350 -4.74 21.28 10.43
C ALA A 350 -4.08 21.18 9.04
N CYS A 351 -4.77 20.61 8.06
CA CYS A 351 -4.29 20.48 6.69
C CYS A 351 -4.78 21.65 5.83
N ARG A 352 -3.87 22.49 5.35
CA ARG A 352 -4.20 23.61 4.45
C ARG A 352 -4.17 23.11 3.02
N LEU A 353 -5.34 22.92 2.45
CA LEU A 353 -5.49 22.46 1.06
C LEU A 353 -5.50 23.65 0.10
N GLU A 354 -4.79 23.49 -1.01
CA GLU A 354 -4.75 24.49 -2.10
C GLU A 354 -4.77 23.79 -3.45
N ILE A 355 -5.38 24.42 -4.42
CA ILE A 355 -5.35 23.99 -5.83
C ILE A 355 -4.52 25.01 -6.59
N ASP A 356 -3.44 24.55 -7.22
CA ASP A 356 -2.68 25.34 -8.17
C ASP A 356 -3.17 25.01 -9.58
N LEU A 357 -3.88 25.95 -10.20
CA LEU A 357 -4.33 25.84 -11.59
C LEU A 357 -3.54 26.83 -12.46
N ALA A 358 -2.66 26.31 -13.30
CA ALA A 358 -1.82 27.12 -14.19
C ALA A 358 -1.03 28.24 -13.49
N GLY A 359 -0.53 28.01 -12.27
CA GLY A 359 0.21 28.97 -11.46
C GLY A 359 -0.67 29.91 -10.60
N GLN A 360 -1.99 29.79 -10.68
CA GLN A 360 -2.90 30.52 -9.81
C GLN A 360 -3.32 29.63 -8.63
N ARG A 361 -3.11 30.11 -7.39
CA ARG A 361 -3.45 29.41 -6.16
C ARG A 361 -4.88 29.70 -5.73
N HIS A 362 -5.65 28.64 -5.51
CA HIS A 362 -7.01 28.66 -5.00
C HIS A 362 -7.04 27.95 -3.65
N PRO A 363 -7.11 28.69 -2.52
CA PRO A 363 -7.30 28.07 -1.21
C PRO A 363 -8.62 27.28 -1.19
N PHE A 364 -8.56 26.08 -0.64
CA PHE A 364 -9.71 25.20 -0.52
C PHE A 364 -9.87 24.76 0.93
N ALA A 365 -11.05 25.02 1.52
CA ALA A 365 -11.41 24.50 2.82
C ALA A 365 -12.27 23.25 2.63
N CYS A 366 -11.87 22.14 3.25
CA CYS A 366 -12.67 20.92 3.24
C CYS A 366 -13.90 21.11 4.17
N LEU A 367 -14.93 21.82 3.71
CA LEU A 367 -16.13 22.20 4.48
C LEU A 367 -17.12 21.04 4.69
N LEU A 368 -16.68 19.78 4.65
CA LEU A 368 -17.57 18.62 4.83
C LEU A 368 -18.21 18.52 6.23
N TYR A 369 -17.85 19.43 7.17
CA TYR A 369 -18.21 19.28 8.58
C TYR A 369 -18.70 20.57 9.23
N THR A 370 -19.89 21.02 8.86
CA THR A 370 -20.62 22.04 9.62
C THR A 370 -21.82 21.45 10.35
N SER A 371 -21.64 20.38 11.11
CA SER A 371 -22.62 19.96 12.12
C SER A 371 -21.87 19.59 13.40
N PRO A 372 -22.23 20.17 14.56
CA PRO A 372 -21.61 19.80 15.82
C PRO A 372 -22.05 18.37 16.19
N ILE A 373 -21.20 17.39 15.94
CA ILE A 373 -21.35 16.07 16.55
C ILE A 373 -21.05 16.23 18.04
N PRO A 374 -21.90 15.75 18.96
CA PRO A 374 -21.62 15.79 20.39
C PRO A 374 -20.29 15.11 20.72
N ARG A 375 -19.49 15.72 21.58
CA ARG A 375 -18.13 15.31 22.01
C ARG A 375 -18.06 14.00 22.80
N ASP A 376 -19.04 13.10 22.71
CA ASP A 376 -19.11 11.86 23.49
C ASP A 376 -19.18 10.62 22.60
N GLN A 377 -18.07 10.27 21.96
CA GLN A 377 -17.80 8.88 21.60
C GLN A 377 -16.34 8.54 21.96
N ARG A 378 -16.13 8.26 23.25
CA ARG A 378 -14.99 7.49 23.73
C ARG A 378 -15.18 6.04 23.31
N GLY A 379 -14.23 5.52 22.53
CA GLY A 379 -13.91 4.11 22.50
C GLY A 379 -14.44 3.29 21.37
N CYS A 380 -13.77 3.30 20.23
CA CYS A 380 -13.57 2.08 19.46
C CYS A 380 -12.20 1.50 19.79
N ARG A 381 -12.11 0.64 20.79
CA ARG A 381 -11.00 -0.30 20.95
C ARG A 381 -11.23 -1.41 19.94
N MET A 382 -10.42 -1.46 18.90
CA MET A 382 -10.33 -2.65 18.06
C MET A 382 -9.66 -3.78 18.85
N PRO A 383 -10.15 -5.02 18.79
CA PRO A 383 -9.43 -6.15 19.37
C PRO A 383 -8.13 -6.37 18.61
N SER A 384 -7.04 -6.48 19.34
CA SER A 384 -5.80 -7.03 18.81
C SER A 384 -6.03 -8.50 18.47
N SER A 385 -6.03 -8.84 17.20
CA SER A 385 -5.87 -10.22 16.75
C SER A 385 -4.43 -10.43 16.35
N ALA A 386 -3.84 -11.44 17.00
CA ALA A 386 -2.51 -11.99 16.80
C ALA A 386 -2.25 -12.46 15.37
#